data_07608756746bc9df3e0380d5607c7dcb
#
_entry.id   07608756746bc9df3e0380d5607c7dcb
#
_cell.length_a   1.000
_cell.length_b   1.000
_cell.length_c   1.000
_cell.angle_alpha   90.00
_cell.angle_beta   90.00
_cell.angle_gamma   90.00
#
_symmetry.space_group_name_H-M   'P 1'
#
loop_
_entity.id
_entity.type
_entity.pdbx_description
1 polymer ?
#
loop_
_entity_poly.entity_id
_entity_poly.type
_entity_poly.pdbx_seq_one_letter_code
_entity_poly.pdbx_strand_id
1 'polypeptide(L)'
;MSDSPVYAVQKQPSLIDYRGHLTALVFVSGCNFRCGFCHNASLLQKRQIGISWERLGKLCRQFADHWVDAVTISGGEPTIWPELLDLIEFFRGFGFAIKLDTNGSHPERLKQLLPFLDYVAMDLKGAPQQYAALTGFDHPDRLQASIDLLRGWDKEYEFRTTLVEGLHDEERMAEMAAWIAGATLYVLQPFLPHPDIPDPSLRDKPRTSDAFLHRMAKIAEPHVEKVLVIGD
;
A
#
# COMPACT_ATOMS: atom_id res chain seq x y z
N MET A 1 2.50 21.00 -21.16
CA MET A 1 2.78 19.66 -20.62
C MET A 1 1.75 19.37 -19.56
N SER A 2 1.12 18.19 -19.59
CA SER A 2 0.22 17.76 -18.51
C SER A 2 0.98 17.63 -17.20
N ASP A 3 0.30 17.83 -16.07
CA ASP A 3 0.87 17.55 -14.76
C ASP A 3 1.10 16.04 -14.60
N SER A 4 2.05 15.64 -13.74
CA SER A 4 2.23 14.24 -13.37
C SER A 4 1.06 13.78 -12.48
N PRO A 5 0.82 12.47 -12.33
CA PRO A 5 -0.20 11.95 -11.42
C PRO A 5 0.14 12.17 -9.93
N VAL A 6 1.34 12.63 -9.60
CA VAL A 6 1.78 12.87 -8.22
C VAL A 6 1.08 14.09 -7.66
N TYR A 7 0.29 13.88 -6.61
CA TYR A 7 -0.41 14.95 -5.88
C TYR A 7 0.47 15.57 -4.80
N ALA A 8 1.21 14.74 -4.06
CA ALA A 8 2.08 15.19 -2.98
C ALA A 8 3.36 14.36 -2.90
N VAL A 9 4.40 14.95 -2.33
CA VAL A 9 5.66 14.29 -1.98
C VAL A 9 5.91 14.54 -0.49
N GLN A 10 6.28 13.50 0.25
CA GLN A 10 6.66 13.64 1.65
C GLN A 10 7.93 14.47 1.75
N LYS A 11 7.98 15.40 2.71
CA LYS A 11 9.11 16.33 2.85
C LYS A 11 10.43 15.64 3.21
N GLN A 12 10.34 14.60 4.03
CA GLN A 12 11.51 13.83 4.50
C GLN A 12 11.45 12.42 3.92
N PRO A 13 12.55 11.89 3.39
CA PRO A 13 12.65 10.49 3.02
C PRO A 13 12.44 9.56 4.22
N SER A 14 12.04 8.34 3.95
CA SER A 14 11.67 7.34 4.94
C SER A 14 12.59 6.12 4.87
N LEU A 15 12.93 5.56 6.04
CA LEU A 15 13.64 4.28 6.18
C LEU A 15 12.69 3.10 6.48
N ILE A 16 11.40 3.39 6.71
CA ILE A 16 10.43 2.36 7.12
C ILE A 16 9.48 1.95 5.99
N ASP A 17 9.26 2.83 4.99
CA ASP A 17 8.29 2.57 3.94
C ASP A 17 8.84 1.65 2.82
N TYR A 18 10.16 1.52 2.70
CA TYR A 18 10.80 0.53 1.85
C TYR A 18 12.05 -0.01 2.58
N ARG A 19 11.92 -1.21 3.15
CA ARG A 19 12.99 -1.82 3.95
C ARG A 19 14.29 -1.95 3.16
N GLY A 20 15.39 -1.53 3.77
CA GLY A 20 16.72 -1.55 3.17
C GLY A 20 17.05 -0.35 2.29
N HIS A 21 16.10 0.57 2.10
CA HIS A 21 16.25 1.76 1.27
C HIS A 21 15.93 3.04 2.03
N LEU A 22 16.57 4.14 1.64
CA LEU A 22 16.12 5.48 1.97
C LEU A 22 15.18 5.94 0.84
N THR A 23 13.87 5.84 1.06
CA THR A 23 12.87 6.06 0.02
C THR A 23 12.19 7.43 0.09
N ALA A 24 11.99 8.06 -1.05
CA ALA A 24 11.07 9.18 -1.19
C ALA A 24 9.63 8.67 -1.36
N LEU A 25 8.70 9.15 -0.52
CA LEU A 25 7.27 8.81 -0.69
C LEU A 25 6.60 9.82 -1.60
N VAL A 26 5.95 9.31 -2.64
CA VAL A 26 5.10 10.06 -3.54
C VAL A 26 3.66 9.55 -3.47
N PHE A 27 2.72 10.45 -3.44
CA PHE A 27 1.31 10.14 -3.27
C PHE A 27 0.51 10.57 -4.50
N VAL A 28 -0.24 9.64 -5.06
CA VAL A 28 -1.25 9.94 -6.07
C VAL A 28 -2.61 10.14 -5.40
N SER A 29 -3.49 10.91 -6.00
CA SER A 29 -4.86 11.12 -5.51
C SER A 29 -5.85 10.22 -6.24
N GLY A 30 -7.00 9.97 -5.62
CA GLY A 30 -8.05 9.09 -6.10
C GLY A 30 -7.86 7.65 -5.63
N CYS A 31 -8.95 7.05 -5.18
CA CYS A 31 -9.02 5.65 -4.79
C CYS A 31 -10.37 5.09 -5.21
N ASN A 32 -10.38 3.86 -5.65
CA ASN A 32 -11.61 3.12 -5.97
C ASN A 32 -12.21 2.40 -4.75
N PHE A 33 -11.51 2.42 -3.59
CA PHE A 33 -12.04 1.96 -2.31
C PHE A 33 -12.59 3.11 -1.46
N ARG A 34 -13.41 2.77 -0.46
CA ARG A 34 -14.05 3.69 0.50
C ARG A 34 -13.91 3.18 1.92
N CYS A 35 -12.68 2.77 2.29
CA CYS A 35 -12.39 2.23 3.62
C CYS A 35 -12.68 3.25 4.72
N GLY A 36 -13.49 2.87 5.72
CA GLY A 36 -13.80 3.74 6.85
C GLY A 36 -12.59 4.10 7.73
N PHE A 37 -11.57 3.23 7.74
CA PHE A 37 -10.31 3.40 8.50
C PHE A 37 -9.14 3.95 7.66
N CYS A 38 -9.41 4.62 6.54
CA CYS A 38 -8.38 5.13 5.65
C CYS A 38 -7.59 6.28 6.30
N HIS A 39 -6.26 6.13 6.42
CA HIS A 39 -5.38 7.20 6.91
C HIS A 39 -5.13 8.30 5.87
N ASN A 40 -5.34 7.99 4.58
CA ASN A 40 -5.14 8.91 3.46
C ASN A 40 -6.48 9.47 2.95
N ALA A 41 -7.42 9.80 3.83
CA ALA A 41 -8.77 10.23 3.47
C ALA A 41 -8.78 11.45 2.52
N SER A 42 -7.84 12.37 2.70
CA SER A 42 -7.68 13.54 1.82
C SER A 42 -7.31 13.18 0.38
N LEU A 43 -6.81 11.97 0.13
CA LEU A 43 -6.41 11.44 -1.18
C LEU A 43 -7.48 10.57 -1.84
N LEU A 44 -8.62 10.32 -1.20
CA LEU A 44 -9.69 9.47 -1.75
C LEU A 44 -10.30 10.06 -3.03
N GLN A 45 -10.37 11.37 -3.14
CA GLN A 45 -10.88 12.04 -4.34
C GLN A 45 -9.77 12.28 -5.36
N LYS A 46 -10.02 11.90 -6.61
CA LYS A 46 -9.08 12.17 -7.71
C LYS A 46 -8.96 13.68 -7.92
N ARG A 47 -7.75 14.20 -7.81
CA ARG A 47 -7.40 15.60 -8.07
C ARG A 47 -6.75 15.70 -9.45
N GLN A 48 -7.15 16.70 -10.22
CA GLN A 48 -6.62 16.91 -11.58
C GLN A 48 -5.30 17.67 -11.59
N ILE A 49 -4.96 18.38 -10.50
CA ILE A 49 -3.75 19.17 -10.39
C ILE A 49 -2.71 18.35 -9.63
N GLY A 50 -1.71 17.90 -10.34
CA GLY A 50 -0.54 17.23 -9.78
C GLY A 50 0.68 18.15 -9.72
N ILE A 51 1.78 17.61 -9.26
CA ILE A 51 3.10 18.26 -9.36
C ILE A 51 3.55 18.18 -10.82
N SER A 52 3.97 19.31 -11.42
CA SER A 52 4.47 19.29 -12.80
C SER A 52 5.71 18.40 -12.93
N TRP A 53 5.88 17.77 -14.10
CA TRP A 53 7.02 16.92 -14.39
C TRP A 53 8.37 17.65 -14.18
N GLU A 54 8.44 18.94 -14.52
CA GLU A 54 9.64 19.76 -14.29
C GLU A 54 9.97 19.87 -12.79
N ARG A 55 8.96 20.17 -11.97
CA ARG A 55 9.13 20.27 -10.51
C ARG A 55 9.50 18.92 -9.90
N LEU A 56 8.85 17.85 -10.36
CA LEU A 56 9.16 16.49 -9.93
C LEU A 56 10.61 16.12 -10.25
N GLY A 57 11.10 16.47 -11.45
CA GLY A 57 12.50 16.26 -11.84
C GLY A 57 13.50 17.06 -10.99
N LYS A 58 13.14 18.27 -10.54
CA LYS A 58 13.98 19.03 -9.60
C LYS A 58 14.06 18.32 -8.24
N LEU A 59 12.93 17.80 -7.75
CA LEU A 59 12.88 17.01 -6.50
C LEU A 59 13.70 15.73 -6.61
N CYS A 60 13.57 14.99 -7.72
CA CYS A 60 14.35 13.77 -7.94
C CYS A 60 15.86 14.01 -7.90
N ARG A 61 16.35 15.08 -8.52
CA ARG A 61 17.78 15.46 -8.43
C ARG A 61 18.19 15.76 -6.99
N GLN A 62 17.38 16.53 -6.25
CA GLN A 62 17.65 16.80 -4.85
C GLN A 62 17.67 15.52 -3.99
N PHE A 63 16.76 14.59 -4.23
CA PHE A 63 16.74 13.30 -3.54
C PHE A 63 17.99 12.48 -3.84
N ALA A 64 18.39 12.36 -5.09
CA ALA A 64 19.60 11.64 -5.48
C ALA A 64 20.86 12.23 -4.83
N ASP A 65 20.95 13.57 -4.75
CA ASP A 65 22.05 14.27 -4.09
C ASP A 65 22.07 14.03 -2.55
N HIS A 66 20.96 13.55 -1.95
CA HIS A 66 20.79 13.31 -0.52
C HIS A 66 20.63 11.83 -0.17
N TRP A 67 21.28 10.93 -0.90
CA TRP A 67 21.33 9.49 -0.59
C TRP A 67 20.00 8.74 -0.72
N VAL A 68 18.97 9.35 -1.24
CA VAL A 68 17.72 8.64 -1.58
C VAL A 68 18.01 7.71 -2.75
N ASP A 69 17.72 6.42 -2.58
CA ASP A 69 18.01 5.38 -3.57
C ASP A 69 16.72 4.70 -4.08
N ALA A 70 15.56 5.04 -3.51
CA ALA A 70 14.29 4.46 -3.90
C ALA A 70 13.14 5.49 -3.91
N VAL A 71 12.07 5.14 -4.60
CA VAL A 71 10.78 5.85 -4.57
C VAL A 71 9.67 4.85 -4.24
N THR A 72 8.88 5.16 -3.23
CA THR A 72 7.62 4.46 -2.91
C THR A 72 6.45 5.24 -3.48
N ILE A 73 5.73 4.64 -4.42
CA ILE A 73 4.51 5.21 -5.02
C ILE A 73 3.31 4.68 -4.25
N SER A 74 2.59 5.58 -3.58
CA SER A 74 1.48 5.29 -2.68
C SER A 74 0.35 6.31 -2.87
N GLY A 75 -0.54 6.47 -1.89
CA GLY A 75 -1.56 7.54 -1.88
C GLY A 75 -2.98 7.01 -1.74
N GLY A 76 -3.82 7.25 -2.76
CA GLY A 76 -5.11 6.57 -2.91
C GLY A 76 -4.91 5.17 -3.47
N GLU A 77 -5.19 4.96 -4.75
CA GLU A 77 -4.81 3.72 -5.47
C GLU A 77 -4.04 4.09 -6.74
N PRO A 78 -2.72 3.83 -6.79
CA PRO A 78 -1.92 4.21 -7.96
C PRO A 78 -2.35 3.53 -9.26
N THR A 79 -2.81 2.27 -9.22
CA THR A 79 -3.16 1.49 -10.42
C THR A 79 -4.36 2.02 -11.19
N ILE A 80 -5.14 2.97 -10.63
CA ILE A 80 -6.22 3.63 -11.36
C ILE A 80 -5.74 4.72 -12.33
N TRP A 81 -4.45 5.10 -12.26
CA TRP A 81 -3.90 6.15 -13.09
C TRP A 81 -3.29 5.58 -14.38
N PRO A 82 -3.77 5.99 -15.57
CA PRO A 82 -3.20 5.56 -16.85
C PRO A 82 -1.70 5.88 -16.98
N GLU A 83 -1.27 7.03 -16.45
CA GLU A 83 0.09 7.56 -16.53
C GLU A 83 1.06 6.93 -15.50
N LEU A 84 0.62 5.91 -14.75
CA LEU A 84 1.47 5.30 -13.70
C LEU A 84 2.74 4.66 -14.28
N LEU A 85 2.68 4.07 -15.47
CA LEU A 85 3.87 3.52 -16.12
C LEU A 85 4.88 4.62 -16.47
N ASP A 86 4.41 5.72 -17.04
CA ASP A 86 5.27 6.87 -17.37
C ASP A 86 5.94 7.44 -16.11
N LEU A 87 5.21 7.45 -14.99
CA LEU A 87 5.73 7.88 -13.69
C LEU A 87 6.82 6.93 -13.17
N ILE A 88 6.61 5.63 -13.27
CA ILE A 88 7.60 4.61 -12.88
C ILE A 88 8.86 4.75 -13.74
N GLU A 89 8.73 4.83 -15.06
CA GLU A 89 9.86 5.00 -15.98
C GLU A 89 10.60 6.31 -15.72
N PHE A 90 9.86 7.37 -15.41
CA PHE A 90 10.45 8.66 -15.05
C PHE A 90 11.37 8.53 -13.82
N PHE A 91 10.91 7.89 -12.74
CA PHE A 91 11.74 7.70 -11.54
C PHE A 91 12.92 6.75 -11.80
N ARG A 92 12.71 5.68 -12.56
CA ARG A 92 13.80 4.78 -12.98
C ARG A 92 14.88 5.51 -13.79
N GLY A 93 14.50 6.51 -14.58
CA GLY A 93 15.44 7.37 -15.31
C GLY A 93 16.40 8.15 -14.42
N PHE A 94 16.09 8.32 -13.12
CA PHE A 94 17.00 8.88 -12.10
C PHE A 94 17.80 7.82 -11.33
N GLY A 95 17.60 6.52 -11.63
CA GLY A 95 18.28 5.42 -10.96
C GLY A 95 17.63 4.91 -9.67
N PHE A 96 16.42 5.35 -9.34
CA PHE A 96 15.71 4.90 -8.14
C PHE A 96 15.16 3.49 -8.30
N ALA A 97 15.26 2.68 -7.23
CA ALA A 97 14.44 1.47 -7.07
C ALA A 97 12.97 1.86 -6.82
N ILE A 98 12.03 1.10 -7.36
CA ILE A 98 10.60 1.45 -7.33
C ILE A 98 9.81 0.46 -6.50
N LYS A 99 9.19 0.97 -5.42
CA LYS A 99 8.17 0.26 -4.65
C LYS A 99 6.78 0.81 -5.02
N LEU A 100 5.83 -0.11 -5.21
CA LEU A 100 4.41 0.20 -5.40
C LEU A 100 3.61 -0.28 -4.20
N ASP A 101 2.86 0.63 -3.57
CA ASP A 101 1.77 0.29 -2.65
C ASP A 101 0.46 0.25 -3.43
N THR A 102 -0.31 -0.84 -3.31
CA THR A 102 -1.57 -1.03 -4.04
C THR A 102 -2.61 -1.77 -3.21
N ASN A 103 -3.89 -1.53 -3.49
CA ASN A 103 -4.98 -2.30 -2.92
C ASN A 103 -5.30 -3.59 -3.71
N GLY A 104 -4.58 -3.86 -4.79
CA GLY A 104 -4.69 -5.09 -5.59
C GLY A 104 -5.94 -5.19 -6.48
N SER A 105 -6.75 -4.15 -6.60
CA SER A 105 -8.03 -4.22 -7.33
C SER A 105 -7.91 -4.27 -8.86
N HIS A 106 -6.70 -4.06 -9.40
CA HIS A 106 -6.46 -4.02 -10.85
C HIS A 106 -5.36 -5.02 -11.28
N PRO A 107 -5.63 -6.34 -11.26
CA PRO A 107 -4.61 -7.37 -11.55
C PRO A 107 -4.01 -7.24 -12.94
N GLU A 108 -4.79 -6.85 -13.96
CA GLU A 108 -4.29 -6.69 -15.33
C GLU A 108 -3.27 -5.52 -15.42
N ARG A 109 -3.57 -4.43 -14.67
CA ARG A 109 -2.65 -3.31 -14.61
C ARG A 109 -1.41 -3.65 -13.80
N LEU A 110 -1.58 -4.33 -12.66
CA LEU A 110 -0.46 -4.81 -11.86
C LEU A 110 0.47 -5.69 -12.69
N LYS A 111 -0.07 -6.65 -13.44
CA LYS A 111 0.72 -7.53 -14.33
C LYS A 111 1.56 -6.74 -15.33
N GLN A 112 1.02 -5.66 -15.91
CA GLN A 112 1.75 -4.80 -16.84
C GLN A 112 2.91 -4.03 -16.18
N LEU A 113 2.76 -3.70 -14.88
CA LEU A 113 3.73 -2.89 -14.13
C LEU A 113 4.84 -3.73 -13.49
N LEU A 114 4.59 -5.00 -13.13
CA LEU A 114 5.56 -5.87 -12.44
C LEU A 114 6.97 -5.89 -13.06
N PRO A 115 7.16 -5.87 -14.40
CA PRO A 115 8.50 -5.83 -14.99
C PRO A 115 9.32 -4.57 -14.64
N PHE A 116 8.64 -3.49 -14.25
CA PHE A 116 9.25 -2.19 -13.98
C PHE A 116 9.38 -1.87 -12.48
N LEU A 117 8.87 -2.75 -11.62
CA LEU A 117 8.89 -2.61 -10.16
C LEU A 117 10.01 -3.44 -9.55
N ASP A 118 10.46 -3.02 -8.37
CA ASP A 118 11.47 -3.73 -7.58
C ASP A 118 10.85 -4.30 -6.30
N TYR A 119 9.73 -3.74 -5.84
CA TYR A 119 8.96 -4.20 -4.68
C TYR A 119 7.47 -3.88 -4.82
N VAL A 120 6.60 -4.75 -4.32
CA VAL A 120 5.15 -4.49 -4.23
C VAL A 120 4.66 -4.76 -2.81
N ALA A 121 3.96 -3.78 -2.22
CA ALA A 121 3.16 -3.99 -1.02
C ALA A 121 1.68 -3.97 -1.40
N MET A 122 1.00 -5.11 -1.26
CA MET A 122 -0.43 -5.21 -1.49
C MET A 122 -1.20 -5.20 -0.17
N ASP A 123 -2.07 -4.22 -0.02
CA ASP A 123 -2.90 -4.10 1.17
C ASP A 123 -4.10 -5.05 1.15
N LEU A 124 -4.21 -5.93 2.13
CA LEU A 124 -5.42 -6.70 2.45
C LEU A 124 -6.23 -5.95 3.51
N LYS A 125 -7.49 -5.64 3.19
CA LYS A 125 -8.33 -4.80 4.07
C LYS A 125 -9.26 -5.61 4.97
N GLY A 126 -9.38 -6.92 4.75
CA GLY A 126 -10.21 -7.85 5.49
C GLY A 126 -10.31 -9.21 4.80
N ALA A 127 -11.06 -10.12 5.38
CA ALA A 127 -11.39 -11.40 4.76
C ALA A 127 -12.23 -11.21 3.49
N PRO A 128 -12.18 -12.12 2.51
CA PRO A 128 -12.86 -11.96 1.21
C PRO A 128 -14.33 -11.56 1.32
N GLN A 129 -15.06 -12.17 2.26
CA GLN A 129 -16.50 -11.95 2.47
C GLN A 129 -16.81 -10.56 3.05
N GLN A 130 -15.82 -9.89 3.64
CA GLN A 130 -15.98 -8.58 4.27
C GLN A 130 -15.61 -7.42 3.35
N TYR A 131 -14.95 -7.70 2.22
CA TYR A 131 -14.37 -6.65 1.37
C TYR A 131 -15.39 -5.61 0.93
N ALA A 132 -16.56 -6.03 0.47
CA ALA A 132 -17.63 -5.12 0.06
C ALA A 132 -18.04 -4.17 1.20
N ALA A 133 -18.22 -4.71 2.40
CA ALA A 133 -18.61 -3.92 3.59
C ALA A 133 -17.50 -2.95 4.05
N LEU A 134 -16.24 -3.39 4.03
CA LEU A 134 -15.11 -2.60 4.54
C LEU A 134 -14.61 -1.55 3.55
N THR A 135 -14.75 -1.81 2.24
CA THR A 135 -14.06 -1.03 1.20
C THR A 135 -15.00 -0.48 0.13
N GLY A 136 -16.22 -0.99 0.04
CA GLY A 136 -17.13 -0.73 -1.08
C GLY A 136 -16.75 -1.44 -2.38
N PHE A 137 -15.79 -2.38 -2.34
CA PHE A 137 -15.30 -3.13 -3.51
C PHE A 137 -15.75 -4.59 -3.43
N ASP A 138 -16.60 -5.03 -4.36
CA ASP A 138 -17.24 -6.35 -4.39
C ASP A 138 -16.72 -7.22 -5.54
N HIS A 139 -15.40 -7.37 -5.64
CA HIS A 139 -14.74 -8.20 -6.65
C HIS A 139 -13.56 -8.97 -6.03
N PRO A 140 -13.81 -9.93 -5.12
CA PRO A 140 -12.74 -10.69 -4.48
C PRO A 140 -11.93 -11.55 -5.47
N ASP A 141 -12.52 -11.92 -6.61
CA ASP A 141 -11.86 -12.60 -7.72
C ASP A 141 -10.69 -11.79 -8.30
N ARG A 142 -10.83 -10.48 -8.40
CA ARG A 142 -9.74 -9.59 -8.86
C ARG A 142 -8.61 -9.51 -7.85
N LEU A 143 -8.95 -9.48 -6.56
CA LEU A 143 -7.94 -9.50 -5.50
C LEU A 143 -7.19 -10.83 -5.49
N GLN A 144 -7.91 -11.96 -5.65
CA GLN A 144 -7.29 -13.27 -5.80
C GLN A 144 -6.30 -13.30 -6.98
N ALA A 145 -6.70 -12.76 -8.13
CA ALA A 145 -5.81 -12.69 -9.28
C ALA A 145 -4.53 -11.88 -9.00
N SER A 146 -4.63 -10.77 -8.25
CA SER A 146 -3.46 -10.00 -7.83
C SER A 146 -2.58 -10.74 -6.82
N ILE A 147 -3.20 -11.48 -5.88
CA ILE A 147 -2.48 -12.35 -4.93
C ILE A 147 -1.68 -13.41 -5.69
N ASP A 148 -2.31 -14.09 -6.65
CA ASP A 148 -1.67 -15.13 -7.44
C ASP A 148 -0.53 -14.59 -8.33
N LEU A 149 -0.71 -13.39 -8.89
CA LEU A 149 0.35 -12.70 -9.63
C LEU A 149 1.57 -12.43 -8.75
N LEU A 150 1.39 -11.91 -7.54
CA LEU A 150 2.48 -11.59 -6.63
C LEU A 150 3.18 -12.86 -6.11
N ARG A 151 2.42 -13.89 -5.78
CA ARG A 151 2.99 -15.18 -5.34
C ARG A 151 3.83 -15.87 -6.43
N GLY A 152 3.54 -15.61 -7.69
CA GLY A 152 4.32 -16.10 -8.84
C GLY A 152 5.41 -15.15 -9.33
N TRP A 153 5.56 -13.98 -8.70
CA TRP A 153 6.56 -12.99 -9.08
C TRP A 153 7.93 -13.33 -8.47
N ASP A 154 8.99 -13.10 -9.22
CA ASP A 154 10.37 -13.45 -8.86
C ASP A 154 11.11 -12.39 -8.05
N LYS A 155 10.45 -11.26 -7.75
CA LYS A 155 10.99 -10.19 -6.91
C LYS A 155 10.27 -10.12 -5.56
N GLU A 156 10.70 -9.16 -4.73
CA GLU A 156 10.20 -9.00 -3.36
C GLU A 156 8.81 -8.37 -3.31
N TYR A 157 7.95 -8.95 -2.50
CA TYR A 157 6.62 -8.42 -2.22
C TYR A 157 6.21 -8.69 -0.77
N GLU A 158 5.22 -7.94 -0.32
CA GLU A 158 4.52 -8.19 0.94
C GLU A 158 3.01 -8.07 0.76
N PHE A 159 2.26 -8.85 1.53
CA PHE A 159 0.90 -8.49 1.88
C PHE A 159 0.92 -7.70 3.18
N ARG A 160 0.00 -6.72 3.31
CA ARG A 160 -0.01 -5.83 4.45
C ARG A 160 -1.43 -5.60 4.94
N THR A 161 -1.63 -5.61 6.27
CA THR A 161 -2.93 -5.30 6.86
C THR A 161 -2.79 -4.30 8.01
N THR A 162 -3.56 -3.21 7.94
CA THR A 162 -3.80 -2.35 9.09
C THR A 162 -4.90 -2.98 9.93
N LEU A 163 -4.54 -3.51 11.09
CA LEU A 163 -5.48 -4.18 12.00
C LEU A 163 -6.23 -3.16 12.85
N VAL A 164 -7.57 -3.26 12.84
CA VAL A 164 -8.48 -2.43 13.66
C VAL A 164 -9.25 -3.36 14.58
N GLU A 165 -9.04 -3.24 15.90
CA GLU A 165 -9.78 -4.03 16.87
C GLU A 165 -11.30 -3.81 16.74
N GLY A 166 -12.08 -4.89 16.65
CA GLY A 166 -13.52 -4.87 16.42
C GLY A 166 -13.95 -4.87 14.95
N LEU A 167 -13.08 -4.56 14.00
CA LEU A 167 -13.28 -4.86 12.58
C LEU A 167 -12.62 -6.17 12.18
N HIS A 168 -11.47 -6.45 12.77
CA HIS A 168 -10.73 -7.70 12.62
C HIS A 168 -10.81 -8.50 13.92
N ASP A 169 -10.96 -9.81 13.81
CA ASP A 169 -10.97 -10.79 14.89
C ASP A 169 -10.14 -12.01 14.48
N GLU A 170 -10.06 -13.00 15.35
CA GLU A 170 -9.23 -14.19 15.14
C GLU A 170 -9.71 -15.04 13.96
N GLU A 171 -11.05 -15.21 13.80
CA GLU A 171 -11.64 -15.96 12.71
C GLU A 171 -11.32 -15.33 11.34
N ARG A 172 -11.53 -14.01 11.24
CA ARG A 172 -11.22 -13.24 10.02
C ARG A 172 -9.74 -13.20 9.72
N MET A 173 -8.91 -13.15 10.76
CA MET A 173 -7.44 -13.23 10.57
C MET A 173 -7.02 -14.59 9.99
N ALA A 174 -7.61 -15.68 10.45
CA ALA A 174 -7.35 -17.00 9.91
C ALA A 174 -7.80 -17.11 8.43
N GLU A 175 -8.96 -16.55 8.08
CA GLU A 175 -9.44 -16.50 6.69
C GLU A 175 -8.49 -15.66 5.80
N MET A 176 -8.04 -14.49 6.27
CA MET A 176 -7.10 -13.63 5.54
C MET A 176 -5.75 -14.33 5.33
N ALA A 177 -5.21 -14.97 6.36
CA ALA A 177 -3.95 -15.69 6.30
C ALA A 177 -4.03 -16.91 5.36
N ALA A 178 -5.13 -17.66 5.40
CA ALA A 178 -5.39 -18.76 4.49
C ALA A 178 -5.52 -18.28 3.02
N TRP A 179 -6.10 -17.09 2.81
CA TRP A 179 -6.25 -16.50 1.47
C TRP A 179 -4.91 -16.22 0.78
N ILE A 180 -3.90 -15.83 1.55
CA ILE A 180 -2.54 -15.55 1.06
C ILE A 180 -1.55 -16.67 1.37
N ALA A 181 -2.05 -17.89 1.66
CA ALA A 181 -1.18 -18.99 2.05
C ALA A 181 -0.03 -19.22 1.06
N GLY A 182 1.19 -19.43 1.59
CA GLY A 182 2.43 -19.54 0.82
C GLY A 182 3.05 -18.19 0.42
N ALA A 183 2.55 -17.06 0.91
CA ALA A 183 3.20 -15.77 0.72
C ALA A 183 4.52 -15.68 1.49
N THR A 184 5.51 -14.97 0.93
CA THR A 184 6.84 -14.79 1.54
C THR A 184 6.80 -13.87 2.77
N LEU A 185 5.95 -12.85 2.75
CA LEU A 185 5.88 -11.88 3.83
C LEU A 185 4.46 -11.33 4.04
N TYR A 186 4.00 -11.39 5.28
CA TYR A 186 2.78 -10.74 5.72
C TYR A 186 3.10 -9.70 6.81
N VAL A 187 2.78 -8.44 6.56
CA VAL A 187 3.05 -7.33 7.47
C VAL A 187 1.76 -6.91 8.18
N LEU A 188 1.77 -6.96 9.49
CA LEU A 188 0.67 -6.50 10.33
C LEU A 188 1.05 -5.16 10.96
N GLN A 189 0.22 -4.15 10.76
CA GLN A 189 0.46 -2.83 11.31
C GLN A 189 -0.71 -2.35 12.15
N PRO A 190 -0.46 -1.57 13.21
CA PRO A 190 -1.52 -1.04 14.05
C PRO A 190 -2.33 0.01 13.31
N PHE A 191 -3.63 0.04 13.58
CA PHE A 191 -4.44 1.21 13.32
C PHE A 191 -4.04 2.33 14.28
N LEU A 192 -3.88 3.53 13.74
CA LEU A 192 -3.63 4.76 14.50
C LEU A 192 -4.83 5.69 14.31
N PRO A 193 -5.48 6.18 15.38
CA PRO A 193 -6.57 7.14 15.25
C PRO A 193 -6.09 8.46 14.67
N HIS A 194 -6.93 9.07 13.85
CA HIS A 194 -6.64 10.38 13.26
C HIS A 194 -7.96 11.14 12.99
N PRO A 195 -8.01 12.47 13.18
CA PRO A 195 -9.22 13.27 12.96
C PRO A 195 -9.83 13.16 11.56
N ASP A 196 -8.98 12.91 10.53
CA ASP A 196 -9.41 12.85 9.13
C ASP A 196 -9.90 11.47 8.70
N ILE A 197 -9.92 10.46 9.60
CA ILE A 197 -10.45 9.14 9.28
C ILE A 197 -11.93 9.25 8.87
N PRO A 198 -12.33 8.62 7.73
CA PRO A 198 -13.67 8.80 7.17
C PRO A 198 -14.78 8.39 8.15
N ASP A 199 -14.66 7.22 8.81
CA ASP A 199 -15.62 6.79 9.81
C ASP A 199 -15.43 7.50 11.14
N PRO A 200 -16.39 8.36 11.56
CA PRO A 200 -16.28 9.09 12.82
C PRO A 200 -16.12 8.19 14.05
N SER A 201 -16.68 6.98 14.02
CA SER A 201 -16.63 6.03 15.16
C SER A 201 -15.21 5.50 15.41
N LEU A 202 -14.31 5.65 14.44
CA LEU A 202 -12.92 5.19 14.53
C LEU A 202 -11.93 6.30 14.92
N ARG A 203 -12.35 7.58 14.88
CA ARG A 203 -11.45 8.72 15.12
C ARG A 203 -10.90 8.77 16.54
N ASP A 204 -11.73 8.38 17.50
CA ASP A 204 -11.39 8.36 18.95
C ASP A 204 -11.05 6.95 19.46
N LYS A 205 -10.99 5.96 18.54
CA LYS A 205 -10.63 4.59 18.90
C LYS A 205 -9.16 4.53 19.29
N PRO A 206 -8.76 3.79 20.33
CA PRO A 206 -7.36 3.66 20.67
C PRO A 206 -6.54 3.02 19.53
N ARG A 207 -5.24 3.28 19.51
CA ARG A 207 -4.29 2.51 18.69
C ARG A 207 -4.51 1.02 18.96
N THR A 208 -4.39 0.21 17.92
CA THR A 208 -4.41 -1.25 18.06
C THR A 208 -3.32 -1.68 19.05
N SER A 209 -3.70 -2.50 20.02
CA SER A 209 -2.78 -2.95 21.07
C SER A 209 -1.75 -3.94 20.54
N ASP A 210 -0.54 -3.91 21.09
CA ASP A 210 0.53 -4.85 20.70
C ASP A 210 0.14 -6.29 21.04
N ALA A 211 -0.58 -6.51 22.14
CA ALA A 211 -1.12 -7.82 22.50
C ALA A 211 -2.08 -8.37 21.44
N PHE A 212 -2.91 -7.52 20.83
CA PHE A 212 -3.78 -7.91 19.74
C PHE A 212 -2.98 -8.23 18.47
N LEU A 213 -2.04 -7.37 18.10
CA LEU A 213 -1.17 -7.57 16.93
C LEU A 213 -0.42 -8.92 17.01
N HIS A 214 0.17 -9.22 18.17
CA HIS A 214 0.88 -10.50 18.39
C HIS A 214 -0.04 -11.73 18.36
N ARG A 215 -1.28 -11.61 18.85
CA ARG A 215 -2.25 -12.70 18.71
C ARG A 215 -2.59 -12.96 17.25
N MET A 216 -2.83 -11.90 16.47
CA MET A 216 -3.11 -12.00 15.03
C MET A 216 -1.91 -12.58 14.26
N ALA A 217 -0.69 -12.17 14.63
CA ALA A 217 0.54 -12.69 14.03
C ALA A 217 0.65 -14.22 14.21
N LYS A 218 0.41 -14.73 15.42
CA LYS A 218 0.45 -16.18 15.71
C LYS A 218 -0.55 -16.98 14.86
N ILE A 219 -1.69 -16.38 14.51
CA ILE A 219 -2.69 -17.03 13.65
C ILE A 219 -2.19 -17.06 12.19
N ALA A 220 -1.47 -16.02 11.75
CA ALA A 220 -0.97 -15.93 10.39
C ALA A 220 0.29 -16.79 10.15
N GLU A 221 1.15 -16.97 11.15
CA GLU A 221 2.42 -17.69 11.05
C GLU A 221 2.35 -19.08 10.36
N PRO A 222 1.33 -19.94 10.58
CA PRO A 222 1.25 -21.23 9.91
C PRO A 222 0.98 -21.15 8.40
N HIS A 223 0.56 -20.01 7.88
CA HIS A 223 0.10 -19.85 6.50
C HIS A 223 1.13 -19.21 5.57
N VAL A 224 2.08 -18.42 6.12
CA VAL A 224 3.04 -17.61 5.35
C VAL A 224 4.47 -17.89 5.83
N GLU A 225 5.46 -17.60 4.99
CA GLU A 225 6.87 -17.87 5.36
C GLU A 225 7.35 -16.97 6.50
N LYS A 226 6.87 -15.72 6.54
CA LYS A 226 7.24 -14.74 7.57
C LYS A 226 6.09 -13.80 7.89
N VAL A 227 5.87 -13.56 9.19
CA VAL A 227 5.03 -12.47 9.68
C VAL A 227 5.91 -11.39 10.31
N LEU A 228 5.62 -10.12 10.02
CA LEU A 228 6.26 -8.98 10.63
C LEU A 228 5.20 -8.09 11.28
N VAL A 229 5.39 -7.75 12.55
CA VAL A 229 4.57 -6.76 13.25
C VAL A 229 5.29 -5.42 13.24
N ILE A 230 4.64 -4.35 12.77
CA ILE A 230 5.18 -2.99 12.80
C ILE A 230 4.74 -2.32 14.10
N GLY A 231 5.71 -1.72 14.80
CA GLY A 231 5.44 -0.97 16.03
C GLY A 231 6.03 -1.59 17.28
N ASP A 232 6.84 -2.65 17.10
CA ASP A 232 7.74 -3.18 18.13
C ASP A 232 9.04 -2.37 18.20
#